data_8fe7c897b28c51f234b7962a8e05c6d6
#
_entry.id   8fe7c897b28c51f234b7962a8e05c6d6
#
_cell.length_a   1.000
_cell.length_b   1.000
_cell.length_c   1.000
_cell.angle_alpha   90.00
_cell.angle_beta   90.00
_cell.angle_gamma   90.00
#
_symmetry.space_group_name_H-M   'P 1'
#
loop_
_entity.id
_entity.type
_entity.pdbx_description
1 polymer ?
#
loop_
_entity_poly.entity_id
_entity_poly.type
_entity_poly.pdbx_seq_one_letter_code
_entity_poly.pdbx_strand_id
1 'polypeptide(L)'
;ERSRGLGDVYKRQINDFNPETDSVAEHELLEVDRYLLNRLREFTASTINHYDNFDYLNIYQEVQNFINVELSNFYLDYGKDILYIEQKEAHKRRSMQTVLYQILVDMTKLLAPILVHTAEEVWSHTPHVKEESVHLADMPKVVDVDQELLDKWNQFMSLRDDVNRALEAARNEKVIGKSLEAKVVIGNNDHFKAAEFLQQFNDLQQLFIVSQVEV
;
A
#
# COMPACT_ATOMS: atom_id res chain seq x y z
N GLU A 1 -7.36 -20.01 11.04
CA GLU A 1 -8.39 -19.12 10.46
C GLU A 1 -7.89 -17.72 10.12
N ARG A 2 -6.94 -17.15 10.87
CA ARG A 2 -6.39 -15.80 10.57
C ARG A 2 -5.51 -15.74 9.32
N SER A 3 -4.82 -16.81 8.94
CA SER A 3 -4.03 -16.83 7.70
C SER A 3 -4.89 -16.99 6.44
N ARG A 4 -6.07 -17.62 6.54
CA ARG A 4 -7.05 -17.68 5.46
C ARG A 4 -7.61 -16.31 5.09
N GLY A 5 -7.77 -15.40 6.07
CA GLY A 5 -8.30 -14.05 5.85
C GLY A 5 -7.46 -13.21 4.88
N LEU A 6 -6.14 -13.23 4.98
CA LEU A 6 -5.25 -12.50 4.07
C LEU A 6 -5.33 -13.04 2.63
N GLY A 7 -5.28 -14.36 2.43
CA GLY A 7 -5.40 -14.97 1.11
C GLY A 7 -6.76 -14.71 0.44
N ASP A 8 -7.85 -14.73 1.19
CA ASP A 8 -9.19 -14.47 0.65
C ASP A 8 -9.43 -12.99 0.31
N VAL A 9 -8.86 -12.06 1.07
CA VAL A 9 -8.94 -10.62 0.79
C VAL A 9 -8.19 -10.30 -0.50
N TYR A 10 -6.96 -10.78 -0.65
CA TYR A 10 -6.18 -10.57 -1.87
C TYR A 10 -6.81 -11.23 -3.11
N LYS A 11 -7.35 -12.44 -2.97
CA LYS A 11 -8.05 -13.12 -4.07
C LYS A 11 -9.25 -12.34 -4.59
N ARG A 12 -10.03 -11.71 -3.71
CA ARG A 12 -11.21 -10.92 -4.12
C ARG A 12 -10.84 -9.60 -4.77
N GLN A 13 -9.70 -9.02 -4.42
CA GLN A 13 -9.26 -7.71 -4.91
C GLN A 13 -8.62 -7.78 -6.30
N ILE A 14 -7.98 -8.90 -6.64
CA ILE A 14 -7.29 -9.10 -7.93
C ILE A 14 -7.85 -10.24 -8.77
N ASN A 15 -8.98 -10.86 -8.40
CA ASN A 15 -9.53 -12.04 -9.08
C ASN A 15 -9.94 -11.79 -10.54
N ASP A 16 -10.23 -10.55 -10.88
CA ASP A 16 -10.62 -10.12 -12.23
C ASP A 16 -9.49 -9.36 -12.96
N PHE A 17 -8.27 -9.45 -12.44
CA PHE A 17 -7.09 -8.78 -12.98
C PHE A 17 -6.20 -9.77 -13.72
N ASN A 18 -5.92 -9.47 -14.98
CA ASN A 18 -4.94 -10.19 -15.77
C ASN A 18 -3.70 -9.30 -15.98
N PRO A 19 -2.54 -9.63 -15.38
CA PRO A 19 -1.34 -8.79 -15.48
C PRO A 19 -0.82 -8.60 -16.91
N GLU A 20 -1.18 -9.48 -17.85
CA GLU A 20 -0.74 -9.37 -19.24
C GLU A 20 -1.55 -8.33 -20.05
N THR A 21 -2.82 -8.13 -19.70
CA THR A 21 -3.74 -7.26 -20.46
C THR A 21 -4.20 -6.03 -19.69
N ASP A 22 -4.23 -6.09 -18.36
CA ASP A 22 -4.85 -5.09 -17.51
C ASP A 22 -3.84 -4.23 -16.75
N SER A 23 -2.54 -4.57 -16.81
CA SER A 23 -1.49 -3.80 -16.14
C SER A 23 -1.38 -2.39 -16.71
N VAL A 24 -1.30 -1.43 -15.80
CA VAL A 24 -1.06 -0.02 -16.11
C VAL A 24 0.44 0.24 -16.09
N ALA A 25 0.96 0.95 -17.09
CA ALA A 25 2.36 1.32 -17.15
C ALA A 25 2.73 2.25 -15.99
N GLU A 26 3.95 2.14 -15.46
CA GLU A 26 4.36 2.86 -14.24
C GLU A 26 4.13 4.38 -14.31
N HIS A 27 4.40 4.99 -15.47
CA HIS A 27 4.22 6.42 -15.68
C HIS A 27 2.74 6.85 -15.78
N GLU A 28 1.82 5.90 -15.96
CA GLU A 28 0.38 6.10 -15.99
C GLU A 28 -0.30 5.74 -14.67
N LEU A 29 0.43 5.11 -13.72
CA LEU A 29 -0.10 4.83 -12.39
C LEU A 29 -0.50 6.12 -11.67
N LEU A 30 -1.51 6.05 -10.81
CA LEU A 30 -1.82 7.13 -9.89
C LEU A 30 -0.62 7.40 -8.97
N GLU A 31 -0.47 8.64 -8.52
CA GLU A 31 0.68 9.01 -7.70
C GLU A 31 0.78 8.22 -6.39
N VAL A 32 -0.36 7.95 -5.75
CA VAL A 32 -0.43 7.10 -4.54
C VAL A 32 0.03 5.66 -4.83
N ASP A 33 -0.29 5.13 -6.00
CA ASP A 33 0.11 3.79 -6.41
C ASP A 33 1.62 3.76 -6.73
N ARG A 34 2.16 4.80 -7.37
CA ARG A 34 3.61 4.95 -7.57
C ARG A 34 4.36 5.09 -6.24
N TYR A 35 3.80 5.83 -5.28
CA TYR A 35 4.36 5.91 -3.93
C TYR A 35 4.49 4.53 -3.31
N LEU A 36 3.41 3.75 -3.31
CA LEU A 36 3.45 2.42 -2.70
C LEU A 36 4.39 1.46 -3.46
N LEU A 37 4.47 1.57 -4.77
CA LEU A 37 5.44 0.80 -5.56
C LEU A 37 6.89 1.16 -5.16
N ASN A 38 7.18 2.43 -4.89
CA ASN A 38 8.50 2.86 -4.41
C ASN A 38 8.77 2.38 -2.97
N ARG A 39 7.75 2.33 -2.10
CA ARG A 39 7.86 1.70 -0.77
C ARG A 39 8.16 0.20 -0.86
N LEU A 40 7.54 -0.51 -1.82
CA LEU A 40 7.86 -1.91 -2.09
C LEU A 40 9.30 -2.08 -2.56
N ARG A 41 9.83 -1.16 -3.37
CA ARG A 41 11.24 -1.18 -3.84
C ARG A 41 12.22 -0.99 -2.68
N GLU A 42 11.97 -0.03 -1.78
CA GLU A 42 12.76 0.13 -0.55
C GLU A 42 12.73 -1.14 0.30
N PHE A 43 11.53 -1.67 0.55
CA PHE A 43 11.34 -2.90 1.30
C PHE A 43 12.08 -4.09 0.65
N THR A 44 12.02 -4.23 -0.67
CA THR A 44 12.72 -5.28 -1.42
C THR A 44 14.23 -5.16 -1.27
N ALA A 45 14.79 -3.97 -1.47
CA ALA A 45 16.23 -3.73 -1.36
C ALA A 45 16.75 -4.01 0.06
N SER A 46 16.03 -3.53 1.08
CA SER A 46 16.37 -3.75 2.48
C SER A 46 16.28 -5.23 2.87
N THR A 47 15.20 -5.90 2.48
CA THR A 47 15.00 -7.34 2.77
C THR A 47 16.12 -8.20 2.14
N ILE A 48 16.50 -7.95 0.88
CA ILE A 48 17.59 -8.66 0.22
C ILE A 48 18.93 -8.42 0.96
N ASN A 49 19.20 -7.16 1.33
CA ASN A 49 20.40 -6.84 2.11
C ASN A 49 20.41 -7.54 3.47
N HIS A 50 19.28 -7.68 4.14
CA HIS A 50 19.18 -8.44 5.39
C HIS A 50 19.42 -9.94 5.19
N TYR A 51 18.95 -10.52 4.08
CA TYR A 51 19.28 -11.91 3.73
C TYR A 51 20.78 -12.11 3.52
N ASP A 52 21.45 -11.21 2.80
CA ASP A 52 22.90 -11.27 2.57
C ASP A 52 23.71 -11.19 3.87
N ASN A 53 23.16 -10.54 4.89
CA ASN A 53 23.77 -10.40 6.22
C ASN A 53 23.21 -11.38 7.26
N PHE A 54 22.35 -12.32 6.90
CA PHE A 54 21.68 -13.28 7.79
C PHE A 54 20.89 -12.61 8.93
N ASP A 55 20.35 -11.43 8.70
CA ASP A 55 19.64 -10.64 9.69
C ASP A 55 18.11 -10.85 9.62
N TYR A 56 17.68 -12.02 10.02
CA TYR A 56 16.29 -12.45 9.96
C TYR A 56 15.36 -11.68 10.90
N LEU A 57 15.89 -11.12 11.99
CA LEU A 57 15.07 -10.34 12.92
C LEU A 57 14.57 -9.05 12.25
N ASN A 58 15.46 -8.35 11.54
CA ASN A 58 15.07 -7.13 10.84
C ASN A 58 14.15 -7.42 9.65
N ILE A 59 14.32 -8.55 8.94
CA ILE A 59 13.35 -9.00 7.92
C ILE A 59 11.94 -9.09 8.54
N TYR A 60 11.80 -9.76 9.68
CA TYR A 60 10.52 -9.88 10.36
C TYR A 60 9.91 -8.53 10.72
N GLN A 61 10.72 -7.62 11.28
CA GLN A 61 10.25 -6.28 11.67
C GLN A 61 9.81 -5.45 10.47
N GLU A 62 10.56 -5.48 9.37
CA GLU A 62 10.23 -4.76 8.14
C GLU A 62 8.96 -5.31 7.48
N VAL A 63 8.80 -6.63 7.43
CA VAL A 63 7.58 -7.28 6.93
C VAL A 63 6.37 -6.83 7.74
N GLN A 64 6.47 -6.85 9.09
CA GLN A 64 5.39 -6.40 9.96
C GLN A 64 5.07 -4.92 9.74
N ASN A 65 6.09 -4.08 9.61
CA ASN A 65 5.90 -2.66 9.36
C ASN A 65 5.22 -2.42 8.00
N PHE A 66 5.72 -3.03 6.93
CA PHE A 66 5.16 -2.86 5.58
C PHE A 66 3.69 -3.33 5.52
N ILE A 67 3.37 -4.50 6.08
CA ILE A 67 2.00 -5.02 6.09
C ILE A 67 1.07 -4.16 6.94
N ASN A 68 1.49 -3.75 8.14
CA ASN A 68 0.60 -3.05 9.05
C ASN A 68 0.47 -1.57 8.72
N VAL A 69 1.58 -0.87 8.47
CA VAL A 69 1.60 0.57 8.27
C VAL A 69 1.22 0.92 6.84
N GLU A 70 1.97 0.41 5.86
CA GLU A 70 1.79 0.81 4.47
C GLU A 70 0.52 0.18 3.86
N LEU A 71 0.32 -1.11 4.05
CA LEU A 71 -0.82 -1.80 3.44
C LEU A 71 -2.10 -1.66 4.25
N SER A 72 -2.13 -2.15 5.49
CA SER A 72 -3.39 -2.28 6.24
C SER A 72 -3.94 -0.95 6.73
N ASN A 73 -3.09 -0.09 7.32
CA ASN A 73 -3.53 1.17 7.91
C ASN A 73 -3.72 2.30 6.89
N PHE A 74 -3.20 2.15 5.68
CA PHE A 74 -3.33 3.16 4.66
C PHE A 74 -3.91 2.62 3.36
N TYR A 75 -3.12 1.88 2.57
CA TYR A 75 -3.42 1.64 1.16
C TYR A 75 -4.67 0.79 0.94
N LEU A 76 -4.86 -0.27 1.72
CA LEU A 76 -6.04 -1.11 1.59
C LEU A 76 -7.29 -0.43 2.11
N ASP A 77 -7.17 0.45 3.11
CA ASP A 77 -8.29 1.25 3.60
C ASP A 77 -8.68 2.34 2.60
N TYR A 78 -7.70 3.07 2.06
CA TYR A 78 -7.87 4.01 0.95
C TYR A 78 -8.53 3.37 -0.27
N GLY A 79 -8.12 2.15 -0.62
CA GLY A 79 -8.54 1.47 -1.84
C GLY A 79 -9.87 0.73 -1.77
N LYS A 80 -10.54 0.67 -0.63
CA LYS A 80 -11.80 -0.10 -0.49
C LYS A 80 -12.84 0.33 -1.52
N ASP A 81 -13.11 1.61 -1.62
CA ASP A 81 -14.13 2.11 -2.55
C ASP A 81 -13.69 1.94 -4.00
N ILE A 82 -12.40 2.10 -4.30
CA ILE A 82 -11.83 1.88 -5.64
C ILE A 82 -12.04 0.43 -6.07
N LEU A 83 -11.69 -0.53 -5.21
CA LEU A 83 -11.72 -1.95 -5.57
C LEU A 83 -13.14 -2.54 -5.61
N TYR A 84 -14.08 -2.02 -4.80
CA TYR A 84 -15.41 -2.60 -4.67
C TYR A 84 -16.51 -1.83 -5.41
N ILE A 85 -16.33 -0.53 -5.66
CA ILE A 85 -17.38 0.33 -6.24
C ILE A 85 -17.05 0.73 -7.69
N GLU A 86 -15.77 0.99 -7.99
CA GLU A 86 -15.37 1.41 -9.34
C GLU A 86 -15.63 0.32 -10.38
N GLN A 87 -15.91 0.75 -11.59
CA GLN A 87 -16.10 -0.17 -12.72
C GLN A 87 -14.85 -1.00 -12.96
N LYS A 88 -15.05 -2.22 -13.46
CA LYS A 88 -13.98 -3.18 -13.71
C LYS A 88 -12.82 -2.60 -14.51
N GLU A 89 -13.11 -1.83 -15.55
CA GLU A 89 -12.12 -1.23 -16.47
C GLU A 89 -11.68 0.18 -16.06
N ALA A 90 -12.10 0.66 -14.87
CA ALA A 90 -11.72 1.99 -14.41
C ALA A 90 -10.20 2.09 -14.21
N HIS A 91 -9.59 3.15 -14.71
CA HIS A 91 -8.15 3.35 -14.62
C HIS A 91 -7.64 3.35 -13.16
N LYS A 92 -8.36 4.01 -12.24
CA LYS A 92 -8.04 4.00 -10.79
C LYS A 92 -7.97 2.56 -10.25
N ARG A 93 -8.93 1.72 -10.62
CA ARG A 93 -8.99 0.33 -10.17
C ARG A 93 -7.85 -0.50 -10.76
N ARG A 94 -7.58 -0.38 -12.06
CA ARG A 94 -6.49 -1.10 -12.73
C ARG A 94 -5.12 -0.66 -12.24
N SER A 95 -4.93 0.65 -12.00
CA SER A 95 -3.71 1.19 -11.40
C SER A 95 -3.41 0.53 -10.04
N MET A 96 -4.40 0.54 -9.15
CA MET A 96 -4.27 -0.09 -7.83
C MET A 96 -4.05 -1.61 -7.91
N GLN A 97 -4.79 -2.32 -8.76
CA GLN A 97 -4.64 -3.77 -8.95
C GLN A 97 -3.26 -4.14 -9.48
N THR A 98 -2.68 -3.33 -10.37
CA THR A 98 -1.32 -3.51 -10.88
C THR A 98 -0.30 -3.52 -9.74
N VAL A 99 -0.39 -2.55 -8.84
CA VAL A 99 0.54 -2.45 -7.69
C VAL A 99 0.28 -3.56 -6.66
N LEU A 100 -0.98 -3.87 -6.36
CA LEU A 100 -1.32 -4.98 -5.46
C LEU A 100 -0.81 -6.33 -5.99
N TYR A 101 -0.91 -6.58 -7.29
CA TYR A 101 -0.37 -7.79 -7.91
C TYR A 101 1.15 -7.85 -7.78
N GLN A 102 1.86 -6.75 -8.04
CA GLN A 102 3.30 -6.68 -7.87
C GLN A 102 3.71 -6.94 -6.41
N ILE A 103 3.01 -6.33 -5.45
CA ILE A 103 3.23 -6.56 -4.01
C ILE A 103 3.04 -8.04 -3.68
N LEU A 104 1.96 -8.66 -4.14
CA LEU A 104 1.67 -10.08 -3.88
C LEU A 104 2.82 -10.97 -4.38
N VAL A 105 3.25 -10.78 -5.62
CA VAL A 105 4.31 -11.58 -6.25
C VAL A 105 5.65 -11.38 -5.53
N ASP A 106 6.07 -10.14 -5.31
CA ASP A 106 7.37 -9.83 -4.73
C ASP A 106 7.45 -10.23 -3.26
N MET A 107 6.42 -9.95 -2.46
CA MET A 107 6.38 -10.40 -1.07
C MET A 107 6.38 -11.91 -0.94
N THR A 108 5.65 -12.63 -1.81
CA THR A 108 5.64 -14.10 -1.78
C THR A 108 7.04 -14.66 -2.04
N LYS A 109 7.76 -14.11 -3.01
CA LYS A 109 9.15 -14.48 -3.32
C LYS A 109 10.09 -14.16 -2.16
N LEU A 110 10.01 -12.94 -1.60
CA LEU A 110 10.86 -12.50 -0.48
C LEU A 110 10.63 -13.32 0.78
N LEU A 111 9.42 -13.80 1.02
CA LEU A 111 9.08 -14.59 2.21
C LEU A 111 9.30 -16.10 2.02
N ALA A 112 9.48 -16.57 0.79
CA ALA A 112 9.64 -18.00 0.49
C ALA A 112 10.79 -18.70 1.27
N PRO A 113 11.95 -18.07 1.52
CA PRO A 113 13.02 -18.71 2.29
C PRO A 113 12.67 -18.94 3.78
N ILE A 114 11.73 -18.18 4.35
CA ILE A 114 11.33 -18.25 5.76
C ILE A 114 9.99 -18.95 5.91
N LEU A 115 9.01 -18.61 5.10
CA LEU A 115 7.64 -19.14 5.14
C LEU A 115 7.41 -20.14 3.99
N VAL A 116 8.27 -21.16 3.89
CA VAL A 116 8.36 -22.09 2.77
C VAL A 116 7.01 -22.64 2.30
N HIS A 117 6.20 -23.20 3.20
CA HIS A 117 4.92 -23.78 2.85
C HIS A 117 3.83 -22.75 2.57
N THR A 118 3.82 -21.66 3.34
CA THR A 118 2.84 -20.58 3.15
C THR A 118 3.06 -19.87 1.82
N ALA A 119 4.32 -19.58 1.48
CA ALA A 119 4.67 -18.94 0.22
C ALA A 119 4.31 -19.82 -0.97
N GLU A 120 4.55 -21.13 -0.91
CA GLU A 120 4.16 -22.08 -1.94
C GLU A 120 2.63 -22.16 -2.09
N GLU A 121 1.90 -22.17 -0.99
CA GLU A 121 0.43 -22.15 -1.02
C GLU A 121 -0.10 -20.86 -1.67
N VAL A 122 0.46 -19.69 -1.30
CA VAL A 122 0.10 -18.40 -1.92
C VAL A 122 0.42 -18.42 -3.41
N TRP A 123 1.61 -18.89 -3.78
CA TRP A 123 2.06 -18.97 -5.17
C TRP A 123 1.14 -19.84 -6.04
N SER A 124 0.79 -21.02 -5.56
CA SER A 124 -0.11 -21.95 -6.28
C SER A 124 -1.51 -21.36 -6.56
N HIS A 125 -1.88 -20.30 -5.83
CA HIS A 125 -3.14 -19.60 -6.00
C HIS A 125 -3.00 -18.22 -6.66
N THR A 126 -1.76 -17.77 -6.91
CA THR A 126 -1.50 -16.50 -7.58
C THR A 126 -1.69 -16.69 -9.09
N PRO A 127 -2.59 -15.94 -9.74
CA PRO A 127 -2.84 -16.10 -11.17
C PRO A 127 -1.64 -15.61 -11.99
N HIS A 128 -1.44 -16.22 -13.17
CA HIS A 128 -0.48 -15.77 -14.18
C HIS A 128 1.01 -15.75 -13.75
N VAL A 129 1.38 -16.51 -12.71
CA VAL A 129 2.79 -16.75 -12.40
C VAL A 129 3.38 -17.74 -13.40
N LYS A 130 4.66 -17.57 -13.75
CA LYS A 130 5.32 -18.37 -14.80
C LYS A 130 5.88 -19.67 -14.26
N GLU A 131 6.47 -19.60 -13.06
CA GLU A 131 7.14 -20.73 -12.43
C GLU A 131 6.12 -21.63 -11.72
N GLU A 132 6.33 -22.91 -11.79
CA GLU A 132 5.48 -23.95 -11.19
C GLU A 132 5.50 -23.91 -9.66
N SER A 133 6.59 -23.40 -9.09
CA SER A 133 6.80 -23.22 -7.65
C SER A 133 7.50 -21.89 -7.39
N VAL A 134 7.18 -21.22 -6.26
CA VAL A 134 7.87 -20.00 -5.84
C VAL A 134 9.37 -20.24 -5.60
N HIS A 135 9.75 -21.47 -5.24
CA HIS A 135 11.14 -21.83 -4.99
C HIS A 135 11.97 -21.98 -6.27
N LEU A 136 11.34 -21.98 -7.44
CA LEU A 136 12.00 -21.92 -8.76
C LEU A 136 12.06 -20.49 -9.32
N ALA A 137 11.37 -19.55 -8.68
CA ALA A 137 11.34 -18.18 -9.11
C ALA A 137 12.57 -17.40 -8.59
N ASP A 138 13.10 -16.51 -9.42
CA ASP A 138 14.14 -15.59 -8.99
C ASP A 138 13.61 -14.58 -7.97
N MET A 139 14.46 -14.17 -7.03
CA MET A 139 14.17 -13.06 -6.12
C MET A 139 13.83 -11.79 -6.90
N PRO A 140 12.97 -10.92 -6.35
CA PRO A 140 12.67 -9.63 -6.98
C PRO A 140 13.96 -8.83 -7.21
N LYS A 141 14.00 -8.11 -8.34
CA LYS A 141 15.15 -7.24 -8.63
C LYS A 141 15.11 -5.99 -7.77
N VAL A 142 16.27 -5.59 -7.28
CA VAL A 142 16.43 -4.27 -6.66
C VAL A 142 16.36 -3.21 -7.78
N VAL A 143 15.46 -2.26 -7.60
CA VAL A 143 15.22 -1.15 -8.55
C VAL A 143 15.36 0.16 -7.78
N ASP A 144 15.92 1.17 -8.43
CA ASP A 144 16.06 2.51 -7.85
C ASP A 144 14.69 3.11 -7.50
N VAL A 145 14.67 3.88 -6.43
CA VAL A 145 13.48 4.56 -5.93
C VAL A 145 13.44 6.02 -6.37
N ASP A 146 12.24 6.54 -6.55
CA ASP A 146 12.00 7.97 -6.71
C ASP A 146 12.01 8.65 -5.33
N GLN A 147 13.18 9.18 -4.94
CA GLN A 147 13.36 9.77 -3.63
C GLN A 147 12.52 11.04 -3.43
N GLU A 148 12.33 11.83 -4.47
CA GLU A 148 11.52 13.06 -4.39
C GLU A 148 10.05 12.71 -4.11
N LEU A 149 9.53 11.69 -4.78
CA LEU A 149 8.18 11.18 -4.53
C LEU A 149 8.05 10.64 -3.10
N LEU A 150 9.03 9.86 -2.64
CA LEU A 150 9.03 9.32 -1.27
C LEU A 150 9.06 10.43 -0.21
N ASP A 151 9.91 11.44 -0.37
CA ASP A 151 10.02 12.55 0.57
C ASP A 151 8.71 13.35 0.64
N LYS A 152 8.09 13.63 -0.51
CA LYS A 152 6.78 14.27 -0.60
C LYS A 152 5.72 13.46 0.17
N TRP A 153 5.65 12.17 -0.08
CA TRP A 153 4.64 11.31 0.56
C TRP A 153 4.93 11.03 2.03
N ASN A 154 6.19 10.97 2.46
CA ASN A 154 6.55 10.87 3.86
C ASN A 154 6.05 12.09 4.65
N GLN A 155 6.16 13.29 4.07
CA GLN A 155 5.59 14.50 4.66
C GLN A 155 4.06 14.44 4.74
N PHE A 156 3.40 13.94 3.68
CA PHE A 156 1.95 13.73 3.68
C PHE A 156 1.53 12.71 4.74
N MET A 157 2.23 11.59 4.86
CA MET A 157 1.91 10.55 5.83
C MET A 157 2.09 11.05 7.28
N SER A 158 3.09 11.86 7.55
CA SER A 158 3.24 12.53 8.85
C SER A 158 2.04 13.43 9.17
N LEU A 159 1.58 14.23 8.22
CA LEU A 159 0.37 15.05 8.38
C LEU A 159 -0.88 14.17 8.57
N ARG A 160 -0.98 13.07 7.83
CA ARG A 160 -2.09 12.11 7.98
C ARG A 160 -2.13 11.50 9.37
N ASP A 161 -0.98 11.21 9.97
CA ASP A 161 -0.90 10.71 11.35
C ASP A 161 -1.38 11.75 12.36
N ASP A 162 -1.10 13.04 12.15
CA ASP A 162 -1.64 14.12 12.99
C ASP A 162 -3.17 14.21 12.87
N VAL A 163 -3.70 14.12 11.65
CA VAL A 163 -5.15 14.07 11.40
C VAL A 163 -5.79 12.85 12.06
N ASN A 164 -5.18 11.67 11.94
CA ASN A 164 -5.68 10.45 12.57
C ASN A 164 -5.71 10.56 14.10
N ARG A 165 -4.69 11.18 14.71
CA ARG A 165 -4.68 11.45 16.17
C ARG A 165 -5.81 12.38 16.59
N ALA A 166 -6.09 13.42 15.80
CA ALA A 166 -7.20 14.34 16.07
C ALA A 166 -8.57 13.64 15.92
N LEU A 167 -8.74 12.79 14.89
CA LEU A 167 -9.95 11.99 14.70
C LEU A 167 -10.17 10.99 15.84
N GLU A 168 -9.08 10.38 16.34
CA GLU A 168 -9.12 9.45 17.46
C GLU A 168 -9.54 10.15 18.76
N ALA A 169 -9.00 11.36 19.02
CA ALA A 169 -9.40 12.18 20.16
C ALA A 169 -10.89 12.53 20.09
N ALA A 170 -11.38 13.01 18.94
CA ALA A 170 -12.79 13.32 18.73
C ALA A 170 -13.72 12.11 18.89
N ARG A 171 -13.25 10.91 18.51
CA ARG A 171 -13.97 9.66 18.70
C ARG A 171 -14.05 9.25 20.18
N ASN A 172 -12.95 9.40 20.91
CA ASN A 172 -12.89 9.11 22.35
C ASN A 172 -13.80 10.05 23.14
N GLU A 173 -13.91 11.31 22.73
CA GLU A 173 -14.82 12.32 23.28
C GLU A 173 -16.28 12.13 22.80
N LYS A 174 -16.53 11.15 21.91
CA LYS A 174 -17.85 10.86 21.32
C LYS A 174 -18.44 12.02 20.50
N VAL A 175 -17.60 12.90 19.99
CA VAL A 175 -18.00 13.97 19.06
C VAL A 175 -18.34 13.39 17.68
N ILE A 176 -17.62 12.35 17.26
CA ILE A 176 -17.85 11.61 16.02
C ILE A 176 -17.92 10.10 16.32
N GLY A 177 -18.68 9.35 15.52
CA GLY A 177 -18.71 7.88 15.57
C GLY A 177 -17.70 7.26 14.58
N LYS A 178 -17.65 7.80 13.36
CA LYS A 178 -16.77 7.33 12.28
C LYS A 178 -16.02 8.49 11.64
N SER A 179 -14.85 8.22 11.09
CA SER A 179 -14.04 9.23 10.38
C SER A 179 -14.80 9.89 9.23
N LEU A 180 -15.65 9.15 8.53
CA LEU A 180 -16.53 9.66 7.46
C LEU A 180 -17.64 10.62 7.94
N GLU A 181 -17.80 10.83 9.24
CA GLU A 181 -18.72 11.84 9.80
C GLU A 181 -17.99 13.17 10.08
N ALA A 182 -16.65 13.19 9.90
CA ALA A 182 -15.83 14.34 10.22
C ALA A 182 -15.56 15.24 9.02
N LYS A 183 -15.51 16.54 9.28
CA LYS A 183 -14.85 17.54 8.47
C LYS A 183 -13.51 17.85 9.10
N VAL A 184 -12.42 17.69 8.37
CA VAL A 184 -11.06 18.04 8.80
C VAL A 184 -10.73 19.41 8.26
N VAL A 185 -10.26 20.30 9.15
CA VAL A 185 -9.75 21.63 8.79
C VAL A 185 -8.25 21.68 9.11
N ILE A 186 -7.44 21.93 8.09
CA ILE A 186 -5.98 21.96 8.20
C ILE A 186 -5.51 23.40 8.02
N GLY A 187 -5.04 24.01 9.12
CA GLY A 187 -4.56 25.39 9.11
C GLY A 187 -3.08 25.50 8.75
N ASN A 188 -2.70 26.65 8.20
CA ASN A 188 -1.30 27.02 8.05
C ASN A 188 -0.69 27.40 9.41
N ASN A 189 0.59 27.14 9.60
CA ASN A 189 1.37 27.65 10.70
C ASN A 189 2.69 28.26 10.19
N ASP A 190 3.48 28.85 11.09
CA ASP A 190 4.74 29.54 10.75
C ASP A 190 5.79 28.62 10.09
N HIS A 191 5.67 27.30 10.27
CA HIS A 191 6.63 26.29 9.79
C HIS A 191 6.08 25.41 8.68
N PHE A 192 4.75 25.40 8.48
CA PHE A 192 4.10 24.53 7.50
C PHE A 192 2.97 25.24 6.76
N LYS A 193 3.15 25.42 5.46
CA LYS A 193 2.16 26.00 4.56
C LYS A 193 1.26 24.89 3.98
N ALA A 194 0.30 24.46 4.78
CA ALA A 194 -0.58 23.34 4.44
C ALA A 194 -1.27 23.52 3.09
N ALA A 195 -1.76 24.70 2.77
CA ALA A 195 -2.45 24.98 1.54
C ALA A 195 -1.55 24.77 0.29
N GLU A 196 -0.32 25.30 0.31
CA GLU A 196 0.62 25.12 -0.81
C GLU A 196 1.02 23.66 -0.98
N PHE A 197 1.23 22.94 0.12
CA PHE A 197 1.62 21.55 0.11
C PHE A 197 0.48 20.64 -0.39
N LEU A 198 -0.73 20.79 0.16
CA LEU A 198 -1.86 19.92 -0.14
C LEU A 198 -2.45 20.14 -1.52
N GLN A 199 -2.22 21.30 -2.16
CA GLN A 199 -2.57 21.51 -3.58
C GLN A 199 -1.86 20.53 -4.54
N GLN A 200 -0.79 19.89 -4.10
CA GLN A 200 -0.05 18.91 -4.89
C GLN A 200 -0.72 17.53 -4.91
N PHE A 201 -1.78 17.34 -4.13
CA PHE A 201 -2.47 16.06 -4.01
C PHE A 201 -3.91 16.17 -4.53
N ASN A 202 -4.37 15.11 -5.18
CA ASN A 202 -5.75 14.96 -5.61
C ASN A 202 -6.53 14.14 -4.59
N ASP A 203 -7.85 14.33 -4.55
CA ASP A 203 -8.78 13.51 -3.76
C ASP A 203 -8.43 13.43 -2.24
N LEU A 204 -8.11 14.58 -1.63
CA LEU A 204 -7.71 14.66 -0.21
C LEU A 204 -8.71 13.96 0.73
N GLN A 205 -10.02 14.05 0.44
CA GLN A 205 -11.05 13.38 1.25
C GLN A 205 -10.83 11.86 1.26
N GLN A 206 -10.48 11.27 0.12
CA GLN A 206 -10.21 9.86 0.00
C GLN A 206 -8.88 9.48 0.68
N LEU A 207 -7.84 10.31 0.54
CA LEU A 207 -6.53 10.08 1.16
C LEU A 207 -6.58 10.16 2.70
N PHE A 208 -7.39 11.05 3.27
CA PHE A 208 -7.61 11.14 4.72
C PHE A 208 -8.75 10.24 5.22
N ILE A 209 -9.53 9.65 4.30
CA ILE A 209 -10.70 8.79 4.61
C ILE A 209 -11.71 9.55 5.48
N VAL A 210 -12.07 10.76 5.05
CA VAL A 210 -13.04 11.63 5.72
C VAL A 210 -14.05 12.20 4.71
N SER A 211 -15.17 12.74 5.21
CA SER A 211 -16.20 13.29 4.31
C SER A 211 -15.79 14.62 3.68
N GLN A 212 -15.07 15.46 4.39
CA GLN A 212 -14.65 16.78 3.93
C GLN A 212 -13.26 17.16 4.44
N VAL A 213 -12.50 17.84 3.58
CA VAL A 213 -11.23 18.48 3.94
C VAL A 213 -11.30 19.95 3.52
N GLU A 214 -10.93 20.83 4.44
CA GLU A 214 -10.76 22.27 4.21
C GLU A 214 -9.32 22.66 4.59
N VAL A 215 -8.68 23.48 3.76
CA VAL A 215 -7.28 23.87 3.92
C VAL A 215 -7.18 25.41 3.92
#